data_75315cf0e02ee74b689497d76ef04b23
#
_entry.id   75315cf0e02ee74b689497d76ef04b23
#
_cell.length_a   1.000
_cell.length_b   1.000
_cell.length_c   1.000
_cell.angle_alpha   90.00
_cell.angle_beta   90.00
_cell.angle_gamma   90.00
#
_symmetry.space_group_name_H-M   'P 1'
#
loop_
_entity.id
_entity.type
_entity.pdbx_description
1 polymer ?
#
loop_
_entity_poly.entity_id
_entity_poly.type
_entity_poly.pdbx_seq_one_letter_code
_entity_poly.pdbx_strand_id
1 'polypeptide(L)'
;MRTWKIALFVGLVLTACSQPGQLAAAGHPSPQASVHSFPGGCAGTVLTDAQPPLWAQGGWTNPHGRPWWVHWASGTGDTTVAYLFATQLVAGSSPRTDSSNNKVLWESRDSPSGAGLMVEGRPLGQSPPVVTIAGGPSIVDVPTAGCWTFRLSWNANGQHSSTINLEYLAAGTLP
;
A
#
# COMPACT_ATOMS: atom_id res chain seq x y z
N MET A 1 -64.82 -11.09 -25.59
CA MET A 1 -65.97 -10.24 -25.16
C MET A 1 -65.51 -9.15 -24.25
N ARG A 2 -65.89 -7.97 -24.62
CA ARG A 2 -65.95 -6.66 -23.90
C ARG A 2 -64.66 -5.96 -23.54
N THR A 3 -64.37 -5.05 -24.42
CA THR A 3 -63.70 -3.75 -24.32
C THR A 3 -64.15 -2.89 -23.17
N TRP A 4 -63.24 -2.22 -22.48
CA TRP A 4 -63.52 -0.89 -21.92
C TRP A 4 -62.28 0.00 -21.97
N LYS A 5 -62.38 1.03 -22.80
CA LYS A 5 -61.53 2.21 -22.87
C LYS A 5 -62.05 3.21 -21.83
N ILE A 6 -61.21 3.72 -20.99
CA ILE A 6 -61.47 4.99 -20.29
C ILE A 6 -60.21 5.84 -20.42
N ALA A 7 -60.36 6.92 -21.17
CA ALA A 7 -59.44 8.02 -21.23
C ALA A 7 -59.79 9.00 -20.10
N LEU A 8 -58.83 9.44 -19.35
CA LEU A 8 -58.97 10.57 -18.47
C LEU A 8 -57.79 11.52 -18.66
N PHE A 9 -58.10 12.67 -19.22
CA PHE A 9 -57.32 13.90 -19.28
C PHE A 9 -57.28 14.52 -17.90
N VAL A 10 -56.16 14.85 -17.34
CA VAL A 10 -56.04 15.87 -16.28
C VAL A 10 -54.72 16.61 -16.40
N GLY A 11 -54.78 17.79 -16.81
CA GLY A 11 -54.30 19.08 -16.30
C GLY A 11 -52.80 19.16 -15.95
N LEU A 12 -52.10 19.85 -16.84
CA LEU A 12 -50.76 20.38 -16.62
C LEU A 12 -50.88 21.63 -15.73
N VAL A 13 -50.38 21.56 -14.50
CA VAL A 13 -50.15 22.77 -13.66
C VAL A 13 -48.66 22.98 -13.57
N LEU A 14 -48.15 23.94 -14.32
CA LEU A 14 -46.78 24.45 -14.22
C LEU A 14 -46.69 25.40 -13.01
N THR A 15 -46.19 24.92 -11.89
CA THR A 15 -45.72 25.77 -10.78
C THR A 15 -44.24 26.04 -10.96
N ALA A 16 -43.90 27.22 -11.43
CA ALA A 16 -42.53 27.73 -11.42
C ALA A 16 -42.12 28.07 -9.97
N CYS A 17 -41.36 27.20 -9.34
CA CYS A 17 -40.65 27.54 -8.11
C CYS A 17 -39.34 28.23 -8.47
N SER A 18 -39.30 29.54 -8.24
CA SER A 18 -38.09 30.35 -8.23
C SER A 18 -37.23 29.88 -7.06
N GLN A 19 -36.12 29.20 -7.33
CA GLN A 19 -35.10 28.91 -6.32
C GLN A 19 -34.28 30.16 -6.03
N PRO A 20 -34.16 30.59 -4.75
CA PRO A 20 -33.22 31.64 -4.39
C PRO A 20 -31.78 31.08 -4.61
N GLY A 21 -30.97 31.88 -5.32
CA GLY A 21 -29.61 31.52 -5.66
C GLY A 21 -28.81 31.07 -4.43
N GLN A 22 -28.41 29.80 -4.40
CA GLN A 22 -27.37 29.32 -3.52
C GLN A 22 -26.04 29.93 -4.02
N LEU A 23 -25.53 30.88 -3.26
CA LEU A 23 -24.14 31.29 -3.35
C LEU A 23 -23.29 30.06 -3.11
N ALA A 24 -22.66 29.56 -4.17
CA ALA A 24 -21.65 28.51 -4.07
C ALA A 24 -20.56 29.03 -3.13
N ALA A 25 -20.51 28.49 -1.94
CA ALA A 25 -19.39 28.69 -1.05
C ALA A 25 -18.14 28.22 -1.81
N ALA A 26 -17.25 29.16 -2.10
CA ALA A 26 -15.93 28.84 -2.66
C ALA A 26 -15.23 27.91 -1.67
N GLY A 27 -15.24 26.62 -1.99
CA GLY A 27 -14.53 25.62 -1.21
C GLY A 27 -13.06 26.00 -1.18
N HIS A 28 -12.57 26.33 0.01
CA HIS A 28 -11.14 26.47 0.22
C HIS A 28 -10.51 25.12 -0.17
N PRO A 29 -9.52 25.09 -1.07
CA PRO A 29 -8.80 23.85 -1.34
C PRO A 29 -8.19 23.40 0.00
N SER A 30 -8.61 22.23 0.49
CA SER A 30 -7.93 21.59 1.62
C SER A 30 -6.44 21.49 1.27
N PRO A 31 -5.54 21.88 2.18
CA PRO A 31 -4.12 21.71 1.93
C PRO A 31 -3.87 20.23 1.67
N GLN A 32 -3.49 19.91 0.44
CA GLN A 32 -2.99 18.60 0.10
C GLN A 32 -1.73 18.37 0.92
N ALA A 33 -1.77 17.41 1.82
CA ALA A 33 -0.58 16.98 2.55
C ALA A 33 0.47 16.58 1.50
N SER A 34 1.62 17.25 1.51
CA SER A 34 2.73 16.90 0.65
C SER A 34 3.17 15.48 0.99
N VAL A 35 3.03 14.58 0.03
CA VAL A 35 3.53 13.20 0.17
C VAL A 35 5.04 13.27 -0.04
N HIS A 36 5.81 12.97 1.01
CA HIS A 36 7.25 12.86 0.91
C HIS A 36 7.62 11.47 0.41
N SER A 37 8.55 11.42 -0.53
CA SER A 37 9.18 10.18 -0.98
C SER A 37 10.54 10.02 -0.31
N PHE A 38 10.87 8.76 0.04
CA PHE A 38 12.10 8.39 0.72
C PHE A 38 12.94 7.43 -0.13
N PRO A 39 14.27 7.42 0.05
CA PRO A 39 15.12 6.41 -0.57
C PRO A 39 14.78 5.01 -0.04
N GLY A 40 15.06 3.98 -0.84
CA GLY A 40 14.82 2.58 -0.48
C GLY A 40 13.79 1.87 -1.35
N GLY A 41 13.05 2.61 -2.19
CA GLY A 41 12.28 2.04 -3.30
C GLY A 41 13.09 2.06 -4.60
N CYS A 42 12.82 1.14 -5.51
CA CYS A 42 13.45 1.07 -6.82
C CYS A 42 12.47 0.55 -7.88
N ALA A 43 12.84 0.67 -9.16
CA ALA A 43 12.04 0.18 -10.29
C ALA A 43 10.55 0.56 -10.21
N GLY A 44 10.27 1.83 -9.88
CA GLY A 44 8.92 2.38 -9.82
C GLY A 44 8.21 2.25 -8.45
N THR A 45 8.76 1.50 -7.50
CA THR A 45 8.27 1.49 -6.12
C THR A 45 8.73 2.77 -5.40
N VAL A 46 7.80 3.46 -4.74
CA VAL A 46 8.05 4.67 -3.97
C VAL A 46 7.79 4.38 -2.49
N LEU A 47 8.74 4.75 -1.64
CA LEU A 47 8.54 4.77 -0.19
C LEU A 47 7.95 6.12 0.23
N THR A 48 7.00 6.09 1.14
CA THR A 48 6.32 7.28 1.67
C THR A 48 6.09 7.15 3.17
N ASP A 49 5.87 8.29 3.84
CA ASP A 49 5.37 8.40 5.21
C ASP A 49 3.90 8.85 5.27
N ALA A 50 3.23 8.93 4.12
CA ALA A 50 1.82 9.24 4.06
C ALA A 50 0.99 8.21 4.86
N GLN A 51 -0.23 8.58 5.22
CA GLN A 51 -1.13 7.64 5.87
C GLN A 51 -1.42 6.44 4.97
N PRO A 52 -1.18 5.21 5.43
CA PRO A 52 -1.48 4.03 4.63
C PRO A 52 -2.98 3.86 4.38
N PRO A 53 -3.38 3.07 3.40
CA PRO A 53 -4.77 2.74 3.14
C PRO A 53 -5.47 2.19 4.39
N LEU A 54 -6.75 2.46 4.57
CA LEU A 54 -7.51 2.05 5.77
C LEU A 54 -7.39 0.54 6.07
N TRP A 55 -7.37 -0.30 5.03
CA TRP A 55 -7.22 -1.74 5.19
C TRP A 55 -5.84 -2.16 5.74
N ALA A 56 -4.82 -1.35 5.53
CA ALA A 56 -3.46 -1.62 5.97
C ALA A 56 -3.14 -1.02 7.35
N GLN A 57 -4.06 -0.25 7.95
CA GLN A 57 -3.83 0.37 9.26
C GLN A 57 -4.05 -0.58 10.44
N GLY A 58 -4.71 -1.74 10.21
CA GLY A 58 -5.10 -2.67 11.28
C GLY A 58 -3.94 -3.37 11.97
N GLY A 59 -2.84 -3.65 11.27
CA GLY A 59 -1.62 -4.24 11.83
C GLY A 59 -0.62 -3.22 12.37
N TRP A 60 -0.86 -1.95 12.10
CA TRP A 60 -0.03 -0.84 12.51
C TRP A 60 -0.85 0.20 13.26
N THR A 61 -0.79 0.18 14.58
CA THR A 61 -1.35 1.24 15.41
C THR A 61 -0.23 2.18 15.84
N ASN A 62 -0.39 3.47 15.53
CA ASN A 62 0.44 4.50 16.13
C ASN A 62 -0.09 4.75 17.56
N PRO A 63 0.55 4.23 18.62
CA PRO A 63 0.05 4.34 20.00
C PRO A 63 0.04 5.79 20.52
N HIS A 64 0.61 6.73 19.77
CA HIS A 64 0.77 8.13 20.21
C HIS A 64 0.06 9.15 19.33
N GLY A 65 -0.77 8.70 18.36
CA GLY A 65 -1.53 9.60 17.47
C GLY A 65 -0.64 10.51 16.60
N ARG A 66 0.64 10.18 16.46
CA ARG A 66 1.59 10.93 15.63
C ARG A 66 1.49 10.50 14.17
N PRO A 67 1.93 11.35 13.22
CA PRO A 67 2.08 10.94 11.83
C PRO A 67 2.88 9.63 11.73
N TRP A 68 2.56 8.81 10.75
CA TRP A 68 3.27 7.57 10.47
C TRP A 68 4.76 7.87 10.26
N TRP A 69 5.61 7.25 11.04
CA TRP A 69 7.08 7.47 11.04
C TRP A 69 7.83 6.28 10.45
N VAL A 70 7.10 5.27 10.03
CA VAL A 70 7.63 4.12 9.32
C VAL A 70 7.35 4.31 7.84
N HIS A 71 8.39 4.25 7.06
CA HIS A 71 8.25 4.31 5.61
C HIS A 71 7.56 3.04 5.12
N TRP A 72 6.69 3.20 4.15
CA TRP A 72 6.00 2.08 3.56
C TRP A 72 5.88 2.23 2.05
N ALA A 73 5.69 1.11 1.35
CA ALA A 73 5.46 1.06 -0.08
C ALA A 73 4.19 0.27 -0.39
N SER A 74 3.46 0.71 -1.42
CA SER A 74 2.38 -0.06 -2.01
C SER A 74 2.92 -1.01 -3.07
N GLY A 75 2.35 -2.21 -3.12
CA GLY A 75 2.60 -3.14 -4.19
C GLY A 75 1.72 -2.89 -5.41
N THR A 76 2.00 -3.60 -6.51
CA THR A 76 1.22 -3.49 -7.74
C THR A 76 -0.27 -3.74 -7.48
N GLY A 77 -1.13 -2.87 -8.02
CA GLY A 77 -2.58 -2.94 -7.84
C GLY A 77 -3.08 -2.51 -6.46
N ASP A 78 -2.25 -1.89 -5.62
CA ASP A 78 -2.60 -1.39 -4.28
C ASP A 78 -3.27 -2.44 -3.37
N THR A 79 -2.86 -3.70 -3.52
CA THR A 79 -3.41 -4.83 -2.77
C THR A 79 -2.49 -5.31 -1.65
N THR A 80 -1.25 -4.85 -1.62
CA THR A 80 -0.25 -5.19 -0.61
C THR A 80 0.53 -3.97 -0.17
N VAL A 81 1.09 -4.03 1.04
CA VAL A 81 2.00 -3.02 1.57
C VAL A 81 3.21 -3.69 2.22
N ALA A 82 4.33 -2.97 2.21
CA ALA A 82 5.54 -3.28 2.96
C ALA A 82 5.88 -2.09 3.86
N TYR A 83 5.93 -2.30 5.17
CA TYR A 83 6.38 -1.31 6.15
C TYR A 83 7.83 -1.59 6.52
N LEU A 84 8.70 -0.62 6.33
CA LEU A 84 10.13 -0.74 6.61
C LEU A 84 10.43 -0.15 8.00
N PHE A 85 10.91 -0.99 8.92
CA PHE A 85 11.28 -0.55 10.27
C PHE A 85 12.72 -0.02 10.35
N ALA A 86 13.50 -0.24 9.31
CA ALA A 86 14.81 0.39 9.14
C ALA A 86 14.66 1.62 8.24
N THR A 87 15.47 2.65 8.46
CA THR A 87 15.52 3.83 7.59
C THR A 87 15.90 3.44 6.16
N GLN A 88 16.83 2.48 6.03
CA GLN A 88 17.24 1.89 4.78
C GLN A 88 17.58 0.40 5.00
N LEU A 89 17.33 -0.42 4.00
CA LEU A 89 17.68 -1.84 4.01
C LEU A 89 19.15 -2.00 3.55
N VAL A 90 19.85 -2.97 4.11
CA VAL A 90 21.26 -3.23 3.81
C VAL A 90 21.46 -4.72 3.54
N ALA A 91 22.19 -5.07 2.49
CA ALA A 91 22.53 -6.46 2.17
C ALA A 91 23.40 -7.07 3.25
N GLY A 92 23.26 -8.37 3.47
CA GLY A 92 23.97 -9.14 4.49
C GLY A 92 23.03 -9.59 5.62
N SER A 93 23.62 -10.20 6.64
CA SER A 93 22.90 -10.81 7.75
C SER A 93 22.53 -9.79 8.84
N SER A 94 21.36 -9.97 9.43
CA SER A 94 20.93 -9.27 10.64
C SER A 94 21.34 -10.04 11.91
N PRO A 95 21.60 -9.37 13.07
CA PRO A 95 21.65 -7.91 13.21
C PRO A 95 22.89 -7.32 12.54
N ARG A 96 22.79 -6.07 12.11
CA ARG A 96 23.92 -5.31 11.57
C ARG A 96 24.82 -4.82 12.71
N THR A 97 25.96 -4.22 12.35
CA THR A 97 26.93 -3.69 13.33
C THR A 97 26.34 -2.60 14.23
N ASP A 98 25.34 -1.85 13.71
CA ASP A 98 24.56 -0.84 14.44
C ASP A 98 23.41 -1.45 15.29
N SER A 99 23.36 -2.78 15.42
CA SER A 99 22.29 -3.53 16.08
C SER A 99 20.89 -3.41 15.41
N SER A 100 20.79 -2.76 14.27
CA SER A 100 19.55 -2.71 13.49
C SER A 100 19.38 -4.00 12.67
N ASN A 101 18.22 -4.17 12.06
CA ASN A 101 17.93 -5.30 11.18
C ASN A 101 17.02 -4.86 10.02
N ASN A 102 16.95 -5.70 9.00
CA ASN A 102 16.10 -5.52 7.82
C ASN A 102 14.67 -5.99 8.09
N LYS A 103 14.04 -5.46 9.15
CA LYS A 103 12.68 -5.85 9.50
C LYS A 103 11.68 -5.15 8.58
N VAL A 104 10.84 -5.96 7.92
CA VAL A 104 9.73 -5.50 7.08
C VAL A 104 8.46 -6.19 7.54
N LEU A 105 7.36 -5.44 7.63
CA LEU A 105 6.02 -5.99 7.84
C LEU A 105 5.31 -6.03 6.49
N TRP A 106 4.90 -7.22 6.08
CA TRP A 106 4.19 -7.48 4.84
C TRP A 106 2.73 -7.76 5.12
N GLU A 107 1.86 -7.02 4.46
CA GLU A 107 0.42 -7.18 4.57
C GLU A 107 -0.25 -7.23 3.20
N SER A 108 -1.37 -7.92 3.10
CA SER A 108 -2.25 -7.86 1.94
C SER A 108 -3.65 -7.44 2.35
N ARG A 109 -4.40 -6.87 1.43
CA ARG A 109 -5.78 -6.43 1.68
C ARG A 109 -6.66 -7.55 2.21
N ASP A 110 -6.46 -8.76 1.69
CA ASP A 110 -7.24 -9.94 2.07
C ASP A 110 -6.70 -10.63 3.33
N SER A 111 -5.48 -10.25 3.77
CA SER A 111 -4.83 -10.78 4.97
C SER A 111 -3.98 -9.69 5.64
N PRO A 112 -4.60 -8.77 6.38
CA PRO A 112 -3.91 -7.65 7.04
C PRO A 112 -2.87 -8.10 8.07
N SER A 113 -3.00 -9.32 8.62
CA SER A 113 -2.00 -9.89 9.54
C SER A 113 -0.82 -10.56 8.82
N GLY A 114 -0.87 -10.65 7.49
CA GLY A 114 0.11 -11.38 6.67
C GLY A 114 -0.05 -12.91 6.73
N ALA A 115 -1.07 -13.44 7.42
CA ALA A 115 -1.29 -14.88 7.50
C ALA A 115 -1.59 -15.47 6.11
N GLY A 116 -0.87 -16.53 5.73
CA GLY A 116 -1.00 -17.17 4.41
C GLY A 116 -0.41 -16.36 3.25
N LEU A 117 0.29 -15.26 3.55
CA LEU A 117 1.06 -14.50 2.57
C LEU A 117 2.46 -15.11 2.45
N MET A 118 2.86 -15.43 1.24
CA MET A 118 4.21 -15.87 0.89
C MET A 118 4.93 -14.73 0.16
N VAL A 119 6.17 -14.47 0.54
CA VAL A 119 7.01 -13.43 -0.07
C VAL A 119 8.27 -14.08 -0.65
N GLU A 120 8.45 -13.92 -1.94
CA GLU A 120 9.60 -14.43 -2.70
C GLU A 120 10.43 -13.25 -3.20
N GLY A 121 11.70 -13.16 -2.75
CA GLY A 121 12.64 -12.11 -3.12
C GLY A 121 13.69 -12.60 -4.12
N ARG A 122 13.99 -11.74 -5.10
CA ARG A 122 15.06 -11.98 -6.09
C ARG A 122 15.64 -10.63 -6.56
N PRO A 123 16.91 -10.59 -6.98
CA PRO A 123 17.44 -9.40 -7.64
C PRO A 123 16.58 -9.04 -8.85
N LEU A 124 16.40 -7.73 -9.09
CA LEU A 124 15.59 -7.23 -10.20
C LEU A 124 16.01 -7.86 -11.53
N GLY A 125 15.03 -8.36 -12.28
CA GLY A 125 15.25 -8.98 -13.58
C GLY A 125 15.84 -10.40 -13.53
N GLN A 126 16.04 -10.99 -12.33
CA GLN A 126 16.54 -12.35 -12.19
C GLN A 126 15.43 -13.36 -11.82
N SER A 127 15.75 -14.65 -11.97
CA SER A 127 14.92 -15.80 -11.65
C SER A 127 15.87 -17.00 -11.39
N PRO A 128 15.59 -17.94 -10.50
CA PRO A 128 14.44 -18.07 -9.58
C PRO A 128 14.54 -17.17 -8.33
N PRO A 129 13.57 -17.25 -7.38
CA PRO A 129 13.69 -16.56 -6.10
C PRO A 129 14.89 -17.04 -5.29
N VAL A 130 15.54 -16.13 -4.58
CA VAL A 130 16.72 -16.39 -3.73
C VAL A 130 16.30 -16.41 -2.25
N VAL A 131 15.27 -15.65 -1.89
CA VAL A 131 14.74 -15.54 -0.53
C VAL A 131 13.26 -15.89 -0.56
N THR A 132 12.83 -16.72 0.40
CA THR A 132 11.41 -17.06 0.60
C THR A 132 11.08 -16.93 2.07
N ILE A 133 10.07 -16.11 2.39
CA ILE A 133 9.65 -15.81 3.75
C ILE A 133 8.13 -15.81 3.85
N ALA A 134 7.61 -16.02 5.05
CA ALA A 134 6.19 -15.81 5.34
C ALA A 134 5.88 -14.31 5.44
N GLY A 135 4.64 -13.93 5.15
CA GLY A 135 4.13 -12.58 5.39
C GLY A 135 4.06 -12.23 6.88
N GLY A 136 3.59 -11.02 7.17
CA GLY A 136 3.66 -10.45 8.51
C GLY A 136 5.06 -9.87 8.81
N PRO A 137 5.43 -9.67 10.09
CA PRO A 137 6.71 -9.10 10.46
C PRO A 137 7.85 -10.11 10.22
N SER A 138 8.78 -9.79 9.33
CA SER A 138 9.89 -10.66 8.95
C SER A 138 11.20 -9.89 8.88
N ILE A 139 12.31 -10.55 9.21
CA ILE A 139 13.65 -10.05 8.89
C ILE A 139 13.98 -10.55 7.48
N VAL A 140 14.32 -9.63 6.59
CA VAL A 140 14.51 -9.88 5.16
C VAL A 140 15.94 -9.59 4.78
N ASP A 141 16.80 -10.54 5.04
CA ASP A 141 18.21 -10.44 4.67
C ASP A 141 18.42 -10.97 3.24
N VAL A 142 19.13 -10.20 2.45
CA VAL A 142 19.46 -10.53 1.07
C VAL A 142 20.99 -10.58 0.89
N PRO A 143 21.51 -11.46 0.03
CA PRO A 143 22.96 -11.67 -0.07
C PRO A 143 23.72 -10.52 -0.76
N THR A 144 23.05 -9.72 -1.60
CA THR A 144 23.70 -8.69 -2.43
C THR A 144 22.95 -7.38 -2.40
N ALA A 145 23.66 -6.27 -2.50
CA ALA A 145 23.09 -4.95 -2.68
C ALA A 145 22.42 -4.78 -4.05
N GLY A 146 21.57 -3.79 -4.17
CA GLY A 146 20.86 -3.42 -5.38
C GLY A 146 19.35 -3.49 -5.26
N CYS A 147 18.68 -3.41 -6.38
CA CYS A 147 17.22 -3.48 -6.44
C CYS A 147 16.74 -4.94 -6.40
N TRP A 148 15.84 -5.22 -5.47
CA TRP A 148 15.22 -6.53 -5.26
C TRP A 148 13.74 -6.50 -5.54
N THR A 149 13.25 -7.44 -6.31
CA THR A 149 11.83 -7.66 -6.56
C THR A 149 11.29 -8.66 -5.55
N PHE A 150 10.31 -8.24 -4.76
CA PHE A 150 9.54 -9.09 -3.86
C PHE A 150 8.18 -9.37 -4.47
N ARG A 151 7.93 -10.63 -4.80
CA ARG A 151 6.61 -11.10 -5.22
C ARG A 151 5.87 -11.63 -4.00
N LEU A 152 4.77 -11.01 -3.69
CA LEU A 152 3.85 -11.41 -2.65
C LEU A 152 2.75 -12.25 -3.26
N SER A 153 2.43 -13.41 -2.68
CA SER A 153 1.34 -14.26 -3.16
C SER A 153 0.53 -14.78 -1.98
N TRP A 154 -0.79 -14.86 -2.16
CA TRP A 154 -1.72 -15.30 -1.11
C TRP A 154 -2.90 -16.05 -1.70
N ASN A 155 -3.74 -16.65 -0.83
CA ASN A 155 -4.79 -17.62 -1.10
C ASN A 155 -4.27 -19.00 -1.53
N ALA A 156 -5.19 -19.98 -1.50
CA ALA A 156 -4.87 -21.33 -1.92
C ALA A 156 -4.30 -21.32 -3.36
N ASN A 157 -3.09 -21.84 -3.52
CA ASN A 157 -2.36 -21.91 -4.78
C ASN A 157 -1.78 -20.59 -5.31
N GLY A 158 -1.65 -19.52 -4.50
CA GLY A 158 -1.01 -18.27 -4.93
C GLY A 158 -1.76 -17.55 -6.06
N GLN A 159 -3.09 -17.63 -6.06
CA GLN A 159 -3.93 -17.07 -7.12
C GLN A 159 -3.86 -15.54 -7.19
N HIS A 160 -3.62 -14.89 -6.05
CA HIS A 160 -3.41 -13.45 -5.98
C HIS A 160 -1.94 -13.15 -5.81
N SER A 161 -1.44 -12.15 -6.50
CA SER A 161 -0.07 -11.72 -6.34
C SER A 161 0.10 -10.23 -6.58
N SER A 162 1.12 -9.68 -5.94
CA SER A 162 1.54 -8.30 -6.05
C SER A 162 3.05 -8.22 -6.01
N THR A 163 3.62 -7.10 -6.43
CA THR A 163 5.07 -6.92 -6.48
C THR A 163 5.46 -5.60 -5.84
N ILE A 164 6.51 -5.64 -5.01
CA ILE A 164 7.15 -4.48 -4.41
C ILE A 164 8.64 -4.58 -4.69
N ASN A 165 9.25 -3.48 -5.14
CA ASN A 165 10.68 -3.43 -5.41
C ASN A 165 11.39 -2.58 -4.35
N LEU A 166 12.34 -3.16 -3.63
CA LEU A 166 13.07 -2.49 -2.55
C LEU A 166 14.57 -2.47 -2.87
N GLU A 167 15.21 -1.36 -2.55
CA GLU A 167 16.64 -1.19 -2.68
C GLU A 167 17.35 -1.62 -1.39
N TYR A 168 18.39 -2.42 -1.56
CA TYR A 168 19.32 -2.78 -0.50
C TYR A 168 20.68 -2.13 -0.77
N LEU A 169 21.15 -1.38 0.20
CA LEU A 169 22.49 -0.80 0.16
C LEU A 169 23.57 -1.86 0.38
N ALA A 170 24.79 -1.57 -0.02
CA ALA A 170 25.91 -2.45 0.28
C ALA A 170 26.20 -2.51 1.79
N ALA A 171 26.70 -3.65 2.28
CA ALA A 171 27.13 -3.78 3.66
C ALA A 171 28.18 -2.72 4.00
N GLY A 172 28.07 -2.10 5.19
CA GLY A 172 28.96 -1.05 5.65
C GLY A 172 28.72 0.34 5.02
N THR A 173 27.64 0.55 4.25
CA THR A 173 27.29 1.87 3.69
C THR A 173 26.68 2.81 4.73
N LEU A 174 25.97 2.27 5.71
CA LEU A 174 25.45 3.04 6.84
C LEU A 174 26.48 3.07 7.98
N PRO A 175 26.59 4.21 8.69
CA PRO A 175 27.55 4.37 9.79
C PRO A 175 27.27 3.42 10.95
#